data_09bac962598a06b09848b5b361d5509f
#
_entry.id   09bac962598a06b09848b5b361d5509f
#
_cell.length_a   1.000
_cell.length_b   1.000
_cell.length_c   1.000
_cell.angle_alpha   90.00
_cell.angle_beta   90.00
_cell.angle_gamma   90.00
#
_symmetry.space_group_name_H-M   'P 1'
#
loop_
_entity.id
_entity.type
_entity.pdbx_description
1 polymer ?
#
loop_
_entity_poly.entity_id
_entity_poly.type
_entity_poly.pdbx_seq_one_letter_code
_entity_poly.pdbx_strand_id
1 'polypeptide(L)'
;EYNMLVLPTQIQTGEYVDIRLSLPSGQDYIVVSKKQVEIPQINGVDSEDTIWLKLTEDEIITMNSAIVDAYKSVGSTLKVVTYTEAGVQDAATPTYVPTGDVMQLINSDPNIIQKAKNALVQRYMANQESVRTPINSAINGSGEDGQENLKTKVEESITNSKENRKKYLDSLGGD
;
A
#
# COMPACT_ATOMS: atom_id res chain seq x y z
N GLU A 1 9.54 0.98 1.99
CA GLU A 1 9.47 -0.26 2.77
C GLU A 1 8.04 -0.48 3.25
N TYR A 2 7.52 -1.70 3.03
CA TYR A 2 6.14 -2.07 3.40
C TYR A 2 6.15 -3.47 4.02
N ASN A 3 5.65 -3.58 5.25
CA ASN A 3 5.56 -4.82 6.03
C ASN A 3 4.12 -5.18 6.46
N MET A 4 3.12 -4.51 5.88
CA MET A 4 1.71 -4.71 6.18
C MET A 4 0.93 -5.33 5.02
N LEU A 5 1.63 -5.79 3.99
CA LEU A 5 1.04 -6.37 2.79
C LEU A 5 0.93 -7.89 2.92
N VAL A 6 -0.15 -8.46 2.43
CA VAL A 6 -0.25 -9.91 2.26
C VAL A 6 0.54 -10.32 1.02
N LEU A 7 1.66 -11.01 1.24
CA LEU A 7 2.58 -11.41 0.19
C LEU A 7 2.21 -12.77 -0.40
N PRO A 8 2.40 -12.99 -1.71
CA PRO A 8 2.37 -14.33 -2.30
C PRO A 8 3.49 -15.19 -1.73
N THR A 9 3.20 -16.48 -1.48
CA THR A 9 4.15 -17.41 -0.84
C THR A 9 5.48 -17.57 -1.59
N GLN A 10 5.48 -17.39 -2.91
CA GLN A 10 6.67 -17.60 -3.75
C GLN A 10 7.21 -16.31 -4.37
N ILE A 11 6.91 -15.15 -3.77
CA ILE A 11 7.39 -13.87 -4.30
C ILE A 11 8.92 -13.80 -4.26
N GLN A 12 9.52 -13.27 -5.32
CA GLN A 12 10.96 -13.15 -5.46
C GLN A 12 11.37 -11.72 -5.82
N THR A 13 12.58 -11.34 -5.42
CA THR A 13 13.20 -10.07 -5.85
C THR A 13 13.28 -10.01 -7.38
N GLY A 14 12.86 -8.88 -7.93
CA GLY A 14 12.83 -8.63 -9.37
C GLY A 14 11.47 -8.86 -10.02
N GLU A 15 10.53 -9.54 -9.37
CA GLU A 15 9.18 -9.70 -9.89
C GLU A 15 8.40 -8.37 -9.93
N TYR A 16 7.45 -8.30 -10.85
CA TYR A 16 6.54 -7.15 -10.96
C TYR A 16 5.20 -7.47 -10.32
N VAL A 17 4.67 -6.49 -9.59
CA VAL A 17 3.45 -6.67 -8.79
C VAL A 17 2.51 -5.47 -8.90
N ASP A 18 1.23 -5.74 -8.69
CA ASP A 18 0.23 -4.76 -8.27
C ASP A 18 0.03 -4.83 -6.77
N ILE A 19 -0.20 -3.68 -6.13
CA ILE A 19 -0.72 -3.63 -4.77
C ILE A 19 -2.22 -3.34 -4.86
N ARG A 20 -3.03 -4.18 -4.20
CA ARG A 20 -4.48 -4.13 -4.28
C ARG A 20 -5.12 -4.04 -2.90
N LEU A 21 -6.12 -3.19 -2.77
CA LEU A 21 -7.01 -3.12 -1.62
C LEU A 21 -8.24 -3.98 -1.89
N SER A 22 -8.41 -5.04 -1.11
CA SER A 22 -9.59 -5.91 -1.14
C SER A 22 -10.50 -5.64 0.04
N LEU A 23 -11.79 -5.40 -0.21
CA LEU A 23 -12.80 -5.17 0.82
C LEU A 23 -13.53 -6.48 1.18
N PRO A 24 -14.13 -6.59 2.38
CA PRO A 24 -14.94 -7.73 2.79
C PRO A 24 -16.13 -8.01 1.88
N SER A 25 -16.62 -6.99 1.17
CA SER A 25 -17.67 -7.09 0.16
C SER A 25 -17.24 -7.80 -1.14
N GLY A 26 -15.94 -8.13 -1.29
CA GLY A 26 -15.38 -8.72 -2.50
C GLY A 26 -14.90 -7.70 -3.54
N GLN A 27 -15.06 -6.39 -3.27
CA GLN A 27 -14.50 -5.34 -4.14
C GLN A 27 -12.98 -5.31 -4.02
N ASP A 28 -12.30 -5.06 -5.14
CA ASP A 28 -10.84 -5.10 -5.25
C ASP A 28 -10.36 -3.89 -6.08
N TYR A 29 -9.50 -3.07 -5.49
CA TYR A 29 -9.01 -1.83 -6.10
C TYR A 29 -7.50 -1.85 -6.25
N ILE A 30 -7.00 -1.54 -7.45
CA ILE A 30 -5.57 -1.43 -7.73
C ILE A 30 -5.09 -0.08 -7.17
N VAL A 31 -4.19 -0.14 -6.21
CA VAL A 31 -3.61 1.03 -5.55
C VAL A 31 -2.42 1.55 -6.36
N VAL A 32 -1.44 0.68 -6.59
CA VAL A 32 -0.30 0.93 -7.49
C VAL A 32 -0.08 -0.29 -8.38
N SER A 33 0.44 -0.06 -9.58
CA SER A 33 0.53 -1.10 -10.60
C SER A 33 1.94 -1.28 -11.13
N LYS A 34 2.26 -2.53 -11.44
CA LYS A 34 3.49 -2.98 -12.11
C LYS A 34 4.77 -2.43 -11.48
N LYS A 35 4.91 -2.59 -10.17
CA LYS A 35 6.11 -2.21 -9.43
C LYS A 35 7.04 -3.38 -9.26
N GLN A 36 8.32 -3.15 -9.50
CA GLN A 36 9.32 -4.17 -9.24
C GLN A 36 9.58 -4.30 -7.74
N VAL A 37 9.57 -5.54 -7.27
CA VAL A 37 9.80 -5.88 -5.85
C VAL A 37 11.28 -6.09 -5.60
N GLU A 38 11.72 -5.64 -4.45
CA GLU A 38 13.00 -6.01 -3.82
C GLU A 38 12.69 -6.54 -2.42
N ILE A 39 13.16 -7.75 -2.11
CA ILE A 39 12.99 -8.34 -0.77
C ILE A 39 14.27 -8.06 0.02
N PRO A 40 14.19 -7.31 1.15
CA PRO A 40 15.36 -7.04 1.96
C PRO A 40 15.86 -8.31 2.64
N GLN A 41 17.18 -8.44 2.77
CA GLN A 41 17.81 -9.54 3.49
C GLN A 41 18.34 -9.08 4.85
N ILE A 42 18.13 -9.90 5.86
CA ILE A 42 18.67 -9.73 7.20
C ILE A 42 19.54 -10.95 7.51
N ASN A 43 20.84 -10.75 7.67
CA ASN A 43 21.82 -11.84 7.86
C ASN A 43 21.83 -12.88 6.71
N GLY A 44 21.58 -12.42 5.47
CA GLY A 44 21.54 -13.30 4.29
C GLY A 44 20.25 -14.12 4.17
N VAL A 45 19.24 -13.83 4.97
CA VAL A 45 17.90 -14.45 4.89
C VAL A 45 16.91 -13.41 4.40
N ASP A 46 16.11 -13.77 3.42
CA ASP A 46 15.04 -12.92 2.89
C ASP A 46 14.01 -12.60 4.00
N SER A 47 13.52 -11.37 4.01
CA SER A 47 12.45 -10.98 4.93
C SER A 47 11.16 -11.73 4.57
N GLU A 48 10.47 -12.24 5.61
CA GLU A 48 9.23 -13.00 5.43
C GLU A 48 8.00 -12.10 5.17
N ASP A 49 8.06 -10.84 5.61
CA ASP A 49 6.90 -9.94 5.66
C ASP A 49 7.15 -8.59 5.00
N THR A 50 8.38 -8.28 4.63
CA THR A 50 8.76 -6.93 4.18
C THR A 50 9.19 -6.94 2.72
N ILE A 51 8.70 -5.98 1.96
CA ILE A 51 9.16 -5.69 0.59
C ILE A 51 9.52 -4.22 0.43
N TRP A 52 10.42 -3.95 -0.50
CA TRP A 52 10.75 -2.62 -0.97
C TRP A 52 10.15 -2.40 -2.36
N LEU A 53 9.57 -1.23 -2.55
CA LEU A 53 9.00 -0.79 -3.82
C LEU A 53 9.54 0.58 -4.18
N LYS A 54 9.87 0.81 -5.45
CA LYS A 54 10.19 2.14 -5.98
C LYS A 54 8.89 2.82 -6.42
N LEU A 55 8.47 3.81 -5.67
CA LEU A 55 7.23 4.55 -5.90
C LEU A 55 7.53 6.01 -6.21
N THR A 56 6.67 6.64 -6.98
CA THR A 56 6.62 8.10 -7.15
C THR A 56 5.90 8.74 -5.95
N GLU A 57 6.03 10.06 -5.78
CA GLU A 57 5.44 10.77 -4.64
C GLU A 57 3.92 10.60 -4.57
N ASP A 58 3.23 10.70 -5.70
CA ASP A 58 1.79 10.48 -5.78
C ASP A 58 1.39 9.04 -5.43
N GLU A 59 2.21 8.06 -5.78
CA GLU A 59 2.00 6.66 -5.43
C GLU A 59 2.23 6.42 -3.92
N ILE A 60 3.22 7.08 -3.31
CA ILE A 60 3.46 7.00 -1.86
C ILE A 60 2.24 7.53 -1.10
N ILE A 61 1.71 8.67 -1.49
CA ILE A 61 0.53 9.26 -0.85
C ILE A 61 -0.70 8.37 -1.05
N THR A 62 -0.88 7.83 -2.26
CA THR A 62 -1.96 6.89 -2.58
C THR A 62 -1.86 5.62 -1.73
N MET A 63 -0.67 5.05 -1.58
CA MET A 63 -0.40 3.90 -0.72
C MET A 63 -0.72 4.18 0.75
N ASN A 64 -0.30 5.32 1.28
CA ASN A 64 -0.58 5.71 2.66
C ASN A 64 -2.09 5.82 2.92
N SER A 65 -2.84 6.40 1.97
CA SER A 65 -4.29 6.47 2.05
C SER A 65 -4.93 5.06 2.05
N ALA A 66 -4.47 4.17 1.18
CA ALA A 66 -4.97 2.80 1.08
C ALA A 66 -4.66 1.97 2.33
N ILE A 67 -3.50 2.17 2.96
CA ILE A 67 -3.13 1.53 4.23
C ILE A 67 -4.10 1.94 5.34
N VAL A 68 -4.40 3.23 5.47
CA VAL A 68 -5.35 3.72 6.46
C VAL A 68 -6.75 3.15 6.22
N ASP A 69 -7.20 3.12 4.98
CA ASP A 69 -8.51 2.56 4.61
C ASP A 69 -8.60 1.05 4.91
N ALA A 70 -7.53 0.29 4.60
CA ALA A 70 -7.46 -1.14 4.91
C ALA A 70 -7.58 -1.40 6.41
N TYR A 71 -6.90 -0.60 7.23
CA TYR A 71 -6.92 -0.79 8.68
C TYR A 71 -8.22 -0.34 9.33
N LYS A 72 -8.84 0.72 8.83
CA LYS A 72 -10.14 1.21 9.32
C LYS A 72 -11.30 0.32 8.91
N SER A 73 -11.20 -0.37 7.76
CA SER A 73 -12.22 -1.29 7.27
C SER A 73 -11.88 -2.72 7.72
N VAL A 74 -12.44 -3.14 8.84
CA VAL A 74 -12.18 -4.47 9.41
C VAL A 74 -12.50 -5.57 8.38
N GLY A 75 -11.56 -6.50 8.20
CA GLY A 75 -11.64 -7.56 7.21
C GLY A 75 -11.14 -7.17 5.81
N SER A 76 -10.75 -5.90 5.59
CA SER A 76 -10.05 -5.50 4.38
C SER A 76 -8.59 -5.87 4.44
N THR A 77 -7.98 -6.09 3.28
CA THR A 77 -6.56 -6.44 3.17
C THR A 77 -5.89 -5.68 2.03
N LEU A 78 -4.63 -5.32 2.25
CA LEU A 78 -3.72 -4.95 1.17
C LEU A 78 -2.94 -6.19 0.76
N LYS A 79 -3.06 -6.59 -0.49
CA LYS A 79 -2.40 -7.77 -1.03
C LYS A 79 -1.50 -7.43 -2.22
N VAL A 80 -0.45 -8.20 -2.36
CA VAL A 80 0.46 -8.19 -3.50
C VAL A 80 -0.01 -9.21 -4.53
N VAL A 81 -0.09 -8.83 -5.80
CA VAL A 81 -0.45 -9.71 -6.91
C VAL A 81 0.65 -9.65 -7.96
N THR A 82 1.29 -10.79 -8.24
CA THR A 82 2.40 -10.89 -9.18
C THR A 82 1.92 -10.92 -10.64
N TYR A 83 2.75 -10.39 -11.54
CA TYR A 83 2.58 -10.52 -12.98
C TYR A 83 3.18 -11.85 -13.46
N THR A 84 2.40 -12.65 -14.19
CA THR A 84 2.88 -13.94 -14.74
C THR A 84 3.89 -13.75 -15.86
N GLU A 85 3.64 -12.78 -16.74
CA GLU A 85 4.49 -12.45 -17.88
C GLU A 85 4.75 -10.94 -17.94
N ALA A 86 5.49 -10.44 -16.96
CA ALA A 86 5.72 -9.01 -16.79
C ALA A 86 6.36 -8.31 -18.00
N GLY A 87 7.08 -9.05 -18.86
CA GLY A 87 7.67 -8.52 -20.08
C GLY A 87 6.66 -8.23 -21.19
N VAL A 88 5.48 -8.86 -21.15
CA VAL A 88 4.44 -8.76 -22.19
C VAL A 88 3.20 -8.04 -21.66
N GLN A 89 2.82 -8.29 -20.42
CA GLN A 89 1.64 -7.68 -19.81
C GLN A 89 1.87 -6.19 -19.54
N ASP A 90 0.94 -5.36 -19.99
CA ASP A 90 0.94 -3.92 -19.65
C ASP A 90 0.61 -3.70 -18.18
N ALA A 91 1.02 -2.55 -17.65
CA ALA A 91 0.62 -2.12 -16.31
C ALA A 91 -0.90 -1.92 -16.26
N ALA A 92 -1.53 -2.45 -15.22
CA ALA A 92 -2.94 -2.20 -14.97
C ALA A 92 -3.18 -0.71 -14.62
N THR A 93 -4.35 -0.19 -14.93
CA THR A 93 -4.71 1.16 -14.53
C THR A 93 -5.09 1.17 -13.05
N PRO A 94 -4.44 1.97 -12.19
CA PRO A 94 -4.86 2.13 -10.80
C PRO A 94 -6.32 2.58 -10.70
N THR A 95 -7.09 1.90 -9.86
CA THR A 95 -8.52 2.15 -9.67
C THR A 95 -8.86 2.69 -8.28
N TYR A 96 -7.95 2.53 -7.31
CA TYR A 96 -8.13 3.09 -5.98
C TYR A 96 -8.17 4.62 -6.01
N VAL A 97 -9.06 5.20 -5.20
CA VAL A 97 -9.24 6.66 -5.05
C VAL A 97 -9.02 7.05 -3.59
N PRO A 98 -8.05 7.93 -3.27
CA PRO A 98 -7.82 8.42 -1.91
C PRO A 98 -9.02 9.17 -1.31
N THR A 99 -8.97 9.45 -0.01
CA THR A 99 -9.98 10.28 0.67
C THR A 99 -9.91 11.75 0.21
N GLY A 100 -11.00 12.50 0.41
CA GLY A 100 -11.04 13.93 0.10
C GLY A 100 -9.99 14.74 0.85
N ASP A 101 -9.72 14.41 2.13
CA ASP A 101 -8.69 15.08 2.95
C ASP A 101 -7.28 14.83 2.38
N VAL A 102 -7.00 13.60 1.94
CA VAL A 102 -5.74 13.27 1.26
C VAL A 102 -5.63 14.02 -0.07
N MET A 103 -6.74 14.15 -0.81
CA MET A 103 -6.75 14.93 -2.05
C MET A 103 -6.48 16.42 -1.82
N GLN A 104 -6.95 17.00 -0.72
CA GLN A 104 -6.61 18.38 -0.33
C GLN A 104 -5.13 18.52 0.00
N LEU A 105 -4.56 17.55 0.74
CA LEU A 105 -3.12 17.52 1.03
C LEU A 105 -2.30 17.45 -0.26
N ILE A 106 -2.64 16.56 -1.19
CA ILE A 106 -2.01 16.45 -2.50
C ILE A 106 -2.03 17.80 -3.25
N ASN A 107 -3.15 18.51 -3.20
CA ASN A 107 -3.28 19.81 -3.86
C ASN A 107 -2.40 20.90 -3.25
N SER A 108 -2.08 20.81 -1.98
CA SER A 108 -1.24 21.78 -1.26
C SER A 108 0.23 21.36 -1.17
N ASP A 109 0.59 20.12 -1.51
CA ASP A 109 1.93 19.59 -1.39
C ASP A 109 2.86 20.17 -2.48
N PRO A 110 3.92 20.91 -2.10
CA PRO A 110 4.87 21.49 -3.05
C PRO A 110 5.78 20.46 -3.73
N ASN A 111 5.89 19.24 -3.18
CA ASN A 111 6.74 18.18 -3.72
C ASN A 111 6.07 17.41 -4.86
N ILE A 112 4.74 17.52 -4.99
CA ILE A 112 4.00 16.82 -6.03
C ILE A 112 4.09 17.55 -7.36
N ILE A 113 4.58 16.86 -8.38
CA ILE A 113 4.65 17.37 -9.75
C ILE A 113 3.23 17.66 -10.26
N GLN A 114 3.02 18.80 -10.90
CA GLN A 114 1.69 19.24 -11.38
C GLN A 114 0.96 18.19 -12.24
N LYS A 115 1.71 17.40 -13.02
CA LYS A 115 1.15 16.30 -13.82
C LYS A 115 0.54 15.19 -12.94
N ALA A 116 1.25 14.77 -11.89
CA ALA A 116 0.77 13.76 -10.94
C ALA A 116 -0.46 14.28 -10.17
N LYS A 117 -0.41 15.52 -9.71
CA LYS A 117 -1.53 16.22 -9.07
C LYS A 117 -2.79 16.20 -9.95
N ASN A 118 -2.66 16.61 -11.21
CA ASN A 118 -3.78 16.63 -12.13
C ASN A 118 -4.35 15.23 -12.40
N ALA A 119 -3.51 14.21 -12.55
CA ALA A 119 -3.93 12.83 -12.75
C ALA A 119 -4.73 12.28 -11.56
N LEU A 120 -4.28 12.56 -10.34
CA LEU A 120 -4.98 12.16 -9.11
C LEU A 120 -6.32 12.89 -8.95
N VAL A 121 -6.37 14.19 -9.21
CA VAL A 121 -7.61 14.98 -9.16
C VAL A 121 -8.63 14.46 -10.18
N GLN A 122 -8.22 14.19 -11.41
CA GLN A 122 -9.10 13.63 -12.42
C GLN A 122 -9.64 12.25 -12.02
N ARG A 123 -8.79 11.37 -11.50
CA ARG A 123 -9.20 10.05 -10.99
C ARG A 123 -10.22 10.19 -9.86
N TYR A 124 -9.95 11.06 -8.91
CA TYR A 124 -10.86 11.33 -7.79
C TYR A 124 -12.24 11.78 -8.29
N MET A 125 -12.28 12.80 -9.15
CA MET A 125 -13.54 13.35 -9.66
C MET A 125 -14.34 12.34 -10.49
N ALA A 126 -13.65 11.52 -11.30
CA ALA A 126 -14.31 10.53 -12.15
C ALA A 126 -14.85 9.31 -11.38
N ASN A 127 -14.24 8.95 -10.25
CA ASN A 127 -14.50 7.69 -9.58
C ASN A 127 -14.91 7.82 -8.11
N GLN A 128 -15.23 9.03 -7.64
CA GLN A 128 -15.57 9.27 -6.24
C GLN A 128 -16.75 8.40 -5.77
N GLU A 129 -17.84 8.37 -6.54
CA GLU A 129 -19.03 7.60 -6.16
C GLU A 129 -18.82 6.10 -6.29
N SER A 130 -18.24 5.64 -7.39
CA SER A 130 -18.09 4.19 -7.67
C SER A 130 -17.00 3.52 -6.85
N VAL A 131 -15.98 4.25 -6.43
CA VAL A 131 -14.82 3.72 -5.70
C VAL A 131 -14.83 4.20 -4.25
N ARG A 132 -14.89 5.51 -4.01
CA ARG A 132 -14.74 6.05 -2.65
C ARG A 132 -15.94 5.74 -1.76
N THR A 133 -17.16 5.76 -2.30
CA THR A 133 -18.37 5.47 -1.51
C THR A 133 -18.39 4.06 -0.92
N PRO A 134 -18.10 2.97 -1.66
CA PRO A 134 -17.99 1.63 -1.08
C PRO A 134 -16.92 1.51 0.01
N ILE A 135 -15.76 2.14 -0.18
CA ILE A 135 -14.68 2.16 0.83
C ILE A 135 -15.16 2.86 2.10
N ASN A 136 -15.77 4.04 1.98
CA ASN A 136 -16.31 4.77 3.12
C ASN A 136 -17.40 3.97 3.85
N SER A 137 -18.26 3.26 3.11
CA SER A 137 -19.29 2.41 3.71
C SER A 137 -18.68 1.27 4.52
N ALA A 138 -17.60 0.64 4.02
CA ALA A 138 -16.87 -0.40 4.74
C ALA A 138 -16.20 0.15 6.02
N ILE A 139 -15.60 1.34 5.95
CA ILE A 139 -14.99 2.02 7.11
C ILE A 139 -16.06 2.37 8.15
N ASN A 140 -17.17 2.98 7.73
CA ASN A 140 -18.26 3.36 8.63
C ASN A 140 -18.92 2.14 9.28
N GLY A 141 -19.02 1.04 8.55
CA GLY A 141 -19.52 -0.24 9.08
C GLY A 141 -18.60 -0.87 10.13
N SER A 142 -17.32 -0.51 10.15
CA SER A 142 -16.35 -0.99 11.15
C SER A 142 -16.38 -0.22 12.47
N GLY A 143 -16.92 1.00 12.50
CA GLY A 143 -17.11 1.79 13.72
C GLY A 143 -15.87 1.93 14.60
N GLU A 144 -16.02 1.73 15.91
CA GLU A 144 -14.92 1.80 16.89
C GLU A 144 -13.88 0.69 16.67
N ASP A 145 -14.31 -0.49 16.22
CA ASP A 145 -13.41 -1.61 15.90
C ASP A 145 -12.41 -1.24 14.80
N GLY A 146 -12.83 -0.42 13.83
CA GLY A 146 -11.94 0.08 12.78
C GLY A 146 -10.85 1.01 13.31
N GLN A 147 -11.16 1.85 14.30
CA GLN A 147 -10.18 2.74 14.92
C GLN A 147 -9.18 1.96 15.79
N GLU A 148 -9.66 1.01 16.57
CA GLU A 148 -8.80 0.14 17.38
C GLU A 148 -7.89 -0.71 16.52
N ASN A 149 -8.42 -1.29 15.44
CA ASN A 149 -7.63 -2.05 14.46
C ASN A 149 -6.54 -1.19 13.80
N LEU A 150 -6.86 0.05 13.40
CA LEU A 150 -5.87 0.98 12.86
C LEU A 150 -4.75 1.24 13.87
N LYS A 151 -5.10 1.57 15.11
CA LYS A 151 -4.13 1.84 16.18
C LYS A 151 -3.20 0.63 16.39
N THR A 152 -3.77 -0.55 16.57
CA THR A 152 -3.03 -1.80 16.79
C THR A 152 -2.07 -2.07 15.64
N LYS A 153 -2.54 -1.95 14.39
CA LYS A 153 -1.72 -2.20 13.20
C LYS A 153 -0.59 -1.19 13.02
N VAL A 154 -0.82 0.07 13.36
CA VAL A 154 0.23 1.09 13.35
C VAL A 154 1.30 0.78 14.42
N GLU A 155 0.90 0.41 15.64
CA GLU A 155 1.81 0.05 16.71
C GLU A 155 2.63 -1.21 16.38
N GLU A 156 1.98 -2.25 15.82
CA GLU A 156 2.65 -3.46 15.31
C GLU A 156 3.68 -3.13 14.23
N SER A 157 3.29 -2.30 13.24
CA SER A 157 4.17 -1.90 12.15
C SER A 157 5.41 -1.15 12.66
N ILE A 158 5.23 -0.21 13.62
CA ILE A 158 6.34 0.52 14.24
C ILE A 158 7.27 -0.43 14.99
N THR A 159 6.70 -1.38 15.74
CA THR A 159 7.48 -2.36 16.52
C THR A 159 8.30 -3.26 15.61
N ASN A 160 7.66 -3.84 14.58
CA ASN A 160 8.33 -4.69 13.60
C ASN A 160 9.45 -3.95 12.86
N SER A 161 9.21 -2.70 12.47
CA SER A 161 10.22 -1.86 11.80
C SER A 161 11.44 -1.61 12.69
N LYS A 162 11.22 -1.34 13.99
CA LYS A 162 12.30 -1.16 14.97
C LYS A 162 13.10 -2.45 15.20
N GLU A 163 12.42 -3.59 15.31
CA GLU A 163 13.07 -4.89 15.50
C GLU A 163 13.90 -5.28 14.28
N ASN A 164 13.35 -5.11 13.07
CA ASN A 164 14.07 -5.37 11.82
C ASN A 164 15.29 -4.45 11.68
N ARG A 165 15.13 -3.17 12.02
CA ARG A 165 16.26 -2.23 12.01
C ARG A 165 17.33 -2.65 13.02
N LYS A 166 16.93 -3.08 14.22
CA LYS A 166 17.87 -3.57 15.24
C LYS A 166 18.62 -4.79 14.74
N LYS A 167 17.92 -5.82 14.22
CA LYS A 167 18.53 -7.02 13.64
C LYS A 167 19.57 -6.68 12.57
N TYR A 168 19.21 -5.75 11.69
CA TYR A 168 20.14 -5.28 10.65
C TYR A 168 21.38 -4.61 11.23
N LEU A 169 21.23 -3.72 12.21
CA LEU A 169 22.37 -3.06 12.86
C LEU A 169 23.25 -4.04 13.63
N ASP A 170 22.64 -4.99 14.33
CA ASP A 170 23.38 -6.06 15.05
C ASP A 170 24.17 -6.94 14.06
N SER A 171 23.65 -7.12 12.83
CA SER A 171 24.37 -7.85 11.77
C SER A 171 25.59 -7.12 11.22
N LEU A 172 25.62 -5.80 11.30
CA LEU A 172 26.75 -4.97 10.85
C LEU A 172 27.85 -4.84 11.92
N GLY A 173 27.51 -5.03 13.20
CA GLY A 173 28.42 -4.86 14.33
C GLY A 173 29.07 -6.16 14.83
N GLY A 174 28.84 -7.28 14.17
CA GLY A 174 29.37 -8.59 14.53
C GLY A 174 30.69 -8.92 13.80
N ASP A 175 31.79 -8.28 14.22
CA ASP A 175 33.17 -8.75 14.03
C ASP A 175 33.89 -8.83 15.39
#